data_5ea46395c84f5479448acf7953f564bd
#
_entry.id   5ea46395c84f5479448acf7953f564bd
#
_cell.length_a   1.000
_cell.length_b   1.000
_cell.length_c   1.000
_cell.angle_alpha   90.00
_cell.angle_beta   90.00
_cell.angle_gamma   90.00
#
_symmetry.space_group_name_H-M   'P 1'
#
loop_
_entity.id
_entity.type
_entity.pdbx_description
1 polymer ?
#
loop_
_entity_poly.entity_id
_entity_poly.type
_entity_poly.pdbx_seq_one_letter_code
_entity_poly.pdbx_strand_id
1 'polypeptide(L)'
;IRVSLVGSEMCIRDSPYLLLAAEIGAGLDGIEAATEPSAETRGNGYLDHKAPRIPLHLEEAISLARASDWLRGTIGADQHEIWLQQAERELDFFRQQVTPFETDRYLRTF
;
A
#
# COMPACT_ATOMS: atom_id res chain seq x y z
N ILE A 1 9.84 -5.20 -9.37
CA ILE A 1 8.85 -4.94 -8.29
C ILE A 1 8.30 -3.57 -8.56
N ARG A 2 7.06 -3.51 -9.05
CA ARG A 2 6.40 -2.22 -9.22
C ARG A 2 5.76 -1.86 -7.88
N VAL A 3 6.33 -0.91 -7.17
CA VAL A 3 5.61 -0.20 -6.15
C VAL A 3 4.73 0.81 -6.89
N SER A 4 3.51 0.41 -7.24
CA SER A 4 2.51 1.35 -7.72
C SER A 4 1.94 2.07 -6.49
N LEU A 5 2.60 3.13 -6.12
CA LEU A 5 2.12 4.04 -5.09
C LEU A 5 1.10 4.98 -5.74
N VAL A 6 -0.12 4.50 -5.87
CA VAL A 6 -1.22 5.40 -6.19
C VAL A 6 -1.51 6.20 -4.94
N GLY A 7 -1.29 7.51 -5.02
CA GLY A 7 -1.67 8.44 -3.97
C GLY A 7 -3.17 8.38 -3.72
N SER A 8 -3.58 7.51 -2.80
CA SER A 8 -4.90 7.60 -2.20
C SER A 8 -4.86 8.62 -1.08
N GLU A 9 -6.00 9.17 -0.71
CA GLU A 9 -6.12 10.10 0.42
C GLU A 9 -5.57 9.53 1.75
N MET A 10 -5.39 8.22 1.85
CA MET A 10 -4.73 7.55 2.97
C MET A 10 -3.24 7.90 3.09
N CYS A 11 -2.56 8.22 1.99
CA CYS A 11 -1.15 8.62 2.02
C CYS A 11 -0.92 9.96 2.72
N ILE A 12 -1.95 10.79 2.88
CA ILE A 12 -1.87 12.06 3.62
C ILE A 12 -1.73 11.80 5.13
N ARG A 13 -2.24 10.68 5.63
CA ARG A 13 -2.15 10.27 7.04
C ARG A 13 -0.83 9.65 7.40
N ASP A 14 -0.21 8.95 6.44
CA ASP A 14 1.06 8.29 6.62
C ASP A 14 2.19 9.30 6.38
N SER A 15 3.41 8.89 6.26
CA SER A 15 4.51 9.83 6.04
C SER A 15 4.66 10.14 4.54
N PRO A 16 4.33 11.35 4.06
CA PRO A 16 4.56 11.73 2.68
C PRO A 16 6.06 11.66 2.29
N TYR A 17 6.94 11.78 3.27
CA TYR A 17 8.38 11.66 3.06
C TYR A 17 8.80 10.23 2.71
N LEU A 18 8.22 9.22 3.38
CA LEU A 18 8.48 7.81 3.08
C LEU A 18 7.91 7.43 1.72
N LEU A 19 6.75 7.96 1.37
CA LEU A 19 6.15 7.77 0.05
C LEU A 19 7.10 8.28 -1.05
N LEU A 20 7.54 9.54 -0.93
CA LEU A 20 8.46 10.15 -1.89
C LEU A 20 9.80 9.40 -1.96
N ALA A 21 10.33 8.96 -0.82
CA ALA A 21 11.57 8.18 -0.79
C ALA A 21 11.42 6.86 -1.56
N ALA A 22 10.30 6.15 -1.37
CA ALA A 22 10.02 4.91 -2.09
C ALA A 22 9.79 5.16 -3.59
N GLU A 23 9.07 6.21 -3.97
CA GLU A 23 8.87 6.56 -5.39
C GLU A 23 10.18 6.93 -6.10
N ILE A 24 11.00 7.76 -5.47
CA ILE A 24 12.31 8.14 -6.01
C ILE A 24 13.21 6.90 -6.11
N GLY A 25 13.26 6.07 -5.06
CA GLY A 25 14.02 4.84 -5.06
C GLY A 25 13.61 3.90 -6.20
N ALA A 26 12.30 3.70 -6.37
CA ALA A 26 11.79 2.87 -7.46
C ALA A 26 12.10 3.44 -8.86
N GLY A 27 12.07 4.77 -8.98
CA GLY A 27 12.46 5.44 -10.22
C GLY A 27 13.95 5.24 -10.56
N LEU A 28 14.83 5.38 -9.58
CA LEU A 28 16.27 5.17 -9.74
C LEU A 28 16.60 3.71 -10.11
N ASP A 29 16.01 2.75 -9.40
CA ASP A 29 16.16 1.32 -9.72
C ASP A 29 15.67 1.01 -11.15
N GLY A 30 14.56 1.62 -11.55
CA GLY A 30 14.04 1.45 -12.91
C GLY A 30 14.98 1.98 -13.98
N ILE A 31 15.68 3.10 -13.70
CA ILE A 31 16.69 3.66 -14.60
C ILE A 31 17.94 2.77 -14.65
N GLU A 32 18.44 2.34 -13.49
CA GLU A 32 19.63 1.46 -13.41
C GLU A 32 19.40 0.11 -14.08
N ALA A 33 18.19 -0.46 -13.91
CA ALA A 33 17.80 -1.73 -14.53
C ALA A 33 17.39 -1.59 -15.99
N ALA A 34 17.38 -0.38 -16.56
CA ALA A 34 16.84 -0.07 -17.89
C ALA A 34 15.46 -0.71 -18.13
N THR A 35 14.58 -0.59 -17.13
CA THR A 35 13.27 -1.24 -17.13
C THR A 35 12.36 -0.61 -18.16
N GLU A 36 11.98 -1.40 -19.17
CA GLU A 36 11.00 -0.95 -20.17
C GLU A 36 9.58 -0.97 -19.57
N PRO A 37 8.75 0.02 -19.91
CA PRO A 37 7.36 0.03 -19.50
C PRO A 37 6.60 -1.15 -20.11
N SER A 38 5.58 -1.64 -19.40
CA SER A 38 4.68 -2.64 -19.99
C SER A 38 3.94 -2.07 -21.19
N ALA A 39 3.43 -2.98 -22.05
CA ALA A 39 2.58 -2.57 -23.17
C ALA A 39 1.43 -1.68 -22.69
N GLU A 40 1.05 -0.73 -23.52
CA GLU A 40 -0.07 0.19 -23.23
C GLU A 40 -1.36 -0.58 -22.98
N THR A 41 -2.12 -0.16 -21.97
CA THR A 41 -3.48 -0.65 -21.75
C THR A 41 -4.42 0.07 -22.72
N ARG A 42 -5.07 -0.70 -23.59
CA ARG A 42 -6.07 -0.16 -24.52
C ARG A 42 -7.47 -0.33 -23.95
N GLY A 43 -8.16 0.78 -23.70
CA GLY A 43 -9.51 0.79 -23.14
C GLY A 43 -9.55 1.07 -21.65
N ASN A 44 -10.50 0.42 -20.95
CA ASN A 44 -10.68 0.63 -19.51
C ASN A 44 -9.67 -0.22 -18.69
N GLY A 45 -8.66 0.43 -18.10
CA GLY A 45 -7.63 -0.22 -17.30
C GLY A 45 -8.17 -1.00 -16.09
N TYR A 46 -9.35 -0.65 -15.56
CA TYR A 46 -9.99 -1.39 -14.46
C TYR A 46 -10.48 -2.79 -14.88
N LEU A 47 -10.68 -3.00 -16.18
CA LEU A 47 -11.09 -4.28 -16.74
C LEU A 47 -9.91 -5.13 -17.22
N ASP A 48 -8.71 -4.58 -17.18
CA ASP A 48 -7.49 -5.31 -17.56
C ASP A 48 -7.05 -6.23 -16.42
N HIS A 49 -7.39 -7.50 -16.52
CA HIS A 49 -7.00 -8.52 -15.54
C HIS A 49 -5.53 -8.95 -15.62
N LYS A 50 -4.77 -8.47 -16.61
CA LYS A 50 -3.34 -8.78 -16.77
C LYS A 50 -2.46 -7.79 -16.03
N ALA A 51 -2.95 -6.59 -15.74
CA ALA A 51 -2.22 -5.61 -14.98
C ALA A 51 -2.06 -6.05 -13.51
N PRO A 52 -0.85 -5.93 -12.93
CA PRO A 52 -0.68 -6.18 -11.50
C PRO A 52 -1.54 -5.20 -10.70
N ARG A 53 -2.27 -5.72 -9.73
CA ARG A 53 -3.14 -4.92 -8.87
C ARG A 53 -2.42 -4.50 -7.61
N ILE A 54 -2.74 -3.31 -7.14
CA ILE A 54 -2.36 -2.87 -5.80
C ILE A 54 -3.22 -3.60 -4.77
N PRO A 55 -2.71 -3.82 -3.54
CA PRO A 55 -3.48 -4.38 -2.45
C PRO A 55 -4.77 -3.58 -2.21
N LEU A 56 -5.88 -4.28 -2.02
CA LEU A 56 -7.18 -3.65 -1.74
C LEU A 56 -7.38 -3.39 -0.25
N HIS A 57 -6.63 -4.09 0.61
CA HIS A 57 -6.78 -4.03 2.05
C HIS A 57 -5.45 -3.69 2.72
N LEU A 58 -5.51 -2.92 3.81
CA LEU A 58 -4.33 -2.52 4.57
C LEU A 58 -3.53 -3.73 5.08
N GLU A 59 -4.19 -4.79 5.50
CA GLU A 59 -3.55 -6.03 5.97
C GLU A 59 -2.66 -6.68 4.89
N GLU A 60 -3.17 -6.76 3.66
CA GLU A 60 -2.41 -7.27 2.52
C GLU A 60 -1.22 -6.36 2.20
N ALA A 61 -1.44 -5.03 2.23
CA ALA A 61 -0.39 -4.05 2.01
C ALA A 61 0.73 -4.15 3.05
N ILE A 62 0.40 -4.31 4.33
CA ILE A 62 1.36 -4.52 5.42
C ILE A 62 2.17 -5.80 5.18
N SER A 63 1.50 -6.89 4.82
CA SER A 63 2.17 -8.17 4.55
C SER A 63 3.16 -8.09 3.40
N LEU A 64 2.79 -7.43 2.31
CA LEU A 64 3.66 -7.20 1.16
C LEU A 64 4.83 -6.28 1.48
N ALA A 65 4.58 -5.21 2.22
CA ALA A 65 5.62 -4.29 2.66
C ALA A 65 6.62 -4.97 3.60
N ARG A 66 6.15 -5.80 4.53
CA ARG A 66 7.00 -6.58 5.43
C ARG A 66 7.90 -7.57 4.70
N ALA A 67 7.41 -8.19 3.64
CA ALA A 67 8.14 -9.13 2.81
C ALA A 67 9.10 -8.46 1.80
N SER A 68 9.06 -7.14 1.68
CA SER A 68 9.85 -6.40 0.69
C SER A 68 11.23 -6.01 1.21
N ASP A 69 12.25 -6.80 0.91
CA ASP A 69 13.65 -6.45 1.18
C ASP A 69 14.08 -5.16 0.46
N TRP A 70 13.52 -4.94 -0.73
CA TRP A 70 13.75 -3.72 -1.49
C TRP A 70 13.29 -2.47 -0.74
N LEU A 71 12.05 -2.48 -0.23
CA LEU A 71 11.49 -1.34 0.53
C LEU A 71 12.32 -1.10 1.79
N ARG A 72 12.66 -2.18 2.50
CA ARG A 72 13.51 -2.13 3.69
C ARG A 72 14.88 -1.50 3.40
N GLY A 73 15.49 -1.84 2.27
CA GLY A 73 16.76 -1.25 1.83
C GLY A 73 16.65 0.22 1.46
N THR A 74 15.55 0.60 0.80
CA THR A 74 15.32 1.96 0.29
C THR A 74 15.06 2.97 1.40
N ILE A 75 14.20 2.63 2.38
CA ILE A 75 13.81 3.56 3.46
C ILE A 75 14.59 3.35 4.76
N GLY A 76 15.43 2.31 4.82
CA GLY A 76 16.19 1.92 6.00
C GLY A 76 15.42 0.97 6.93
N ALA A 77 16.15 0.03 7.54
CA ALA A 77 15.56 -1.05 8.33
C ALA A 77 14.75 -0.55 9.52
N ASP A 78 15.27 0.44 10.26
CA ASP A 78 14.61 0.98 11.45
C ASP A 78 13.31 1.72 11.07
N GLN A 79 13.35 2.54 10.02
CA GLN A 79 12.16 3.25 9.54
C GLN A 79 11.11 2.31 9.00
N HIS A 80 11.52 1.26 8.29
CA HIS A 80 10.64 0.22 7.79
C HIS A 80 9.90 -0.47 8.94
N GLU A 81 10.59 -0.87 9.99
CA GLU A 81 9.98 -1.53 11.14
C GLU A 81 9.04 -0.61 11.93
N ILE A 82 9.45 0.64 12.19
CA ILE A 82 8.62 1.64 12.88
C ILE A 82 7.33 1.89 12.10
N TRP A 83 7.44 2.06 10.78
CA TRP A 83 6.29 2.30 9.92
C TRP A 83 5.32 1.11 9.90
N LEU A 84 5.83 -0.13 9.81
CA LEU A 84 5.02 -1.34 9.85
C LEU A 84 4.28 -1.48 11.19
N GLN A 85 4.96 -1.24 12.31
CA GLN A 85 4.34 -1.28 13.63
C GLN A 85 3.24 -0.22 13.77
N GLN A 86 3.42 0.96 13.19
CA GLN A 86 2.38 1.99 13.19
C GLN A 86 1.18 1.56 12.37
N ALA A 87 1.39 1.02 11.17
CA ALA A 87 0.31 0.54 10.30
C ALA A 87 -0.47 -0.63 10.94
N GLU A 88 0.21 -1.55 11.63
CA GLU A 88 -0.42 -2.64 12.37
C GLU A 88 -1.29 -2.11 13.53
N ARG A 89 -0.81 -1.14 14.29
CA ARG A 89 -1.58 -0.51 15.37
C ARG A 89 -2.85 0.18 14.84
N GLU A 90 -2.75 0.86 13.71
CA GLU A 90 -3.92 1.48 13.06
C GLU A 90 -4.93 0.41 12.62
N LEU A 91 -4.47 -0.68 12.03
CA LEU A 91 -5.33 -1.80 11.63
C LEU A 91 -6.04 -2.42 12.83
N ASP A 92 -5.30 -2.67 13.91
CA ASP A 92 -5.85 -3.23 15.14
C ASP A 92 -6.84 -2.27 15.81
N PHE A 93 -6.54 -0.97 15.83
CA PHE A 93 -7.44 0.05 16.34
C PHE A 93 -8.75 0.08 15.53
N PHE A 94 -8.64 0.06 14.20
CA PHE A 94 -9.82 0.02 13.34
C PHE A 94 -10.68 -1.23 13.56
N ARG A 95 -10.06 -2.39 13.71
CA ARG A 95 -10.75 -3.67 13.95
C ARG A 95 -11.51 -3.74 15.29
N GLN A 96 -11.11 -2.94 16.27
CA GLN A 96 -11.76 -2.85 17.55
C GLN A 96 -12.96 -1.89 17.54
N GLN A 97 -13.15 -1.10 16.48
CA GLN A 97 -14.27 -0.18 16.40
C GLN A 97 -15.52 -0.89 15.92
N VAL A 98 -16.61 -0.70 16.67
CA VAL A 98 -17.94 -1.10 16.20
C VAL A 98 -18.44 -0.04 15.23
N THR A 99 -18.67 -0.43 13.99
CA THR A 99 -19.10 0.49 12.95
C THR A 99 -20.59 0.80 13.06
N PRO A 100 -21.06 1.98 12.60
CA PRO A 100 -22.50 2.28 12.51
C PRO A 100 -23.26 1.24 11.68
N PHE A 101 -22.63 0.67 10.66
CA PHE A 101 -23.20 -0.41 9.84
C PHE A 101 -23.49 -1.67 10.69
N GLU A 102 -22.53 -2.09 11.51
CA GLU A 102 -22.72 -3.24 12.40
C GLU A 102 -23.81 -2.97 13.44
N THR A 103 -23.79 -1.77 14.03
CA THR A 103 -24.81 -1.33 14.99
C THR A 103 -26.21 -1.37 14.36
N ASP A 104 -26.40 -0.78 13.21
CA ASP A 104 -27.68 -0.77 12.50
C ASP A 104 -28.15 -2.16 12.10
N ARG A 105 -27.20 -3.00 11.64
CA ARG A 105 -27.52 -4.34 11.17
C ARG A 105 -27.89 -5.28 12.31
N TYR A 106 -27.15 -5.25 13.42
CA TYR A 106 -27.28 -6.25 14.47
C TYR A 106 -28.21 -5.81 15.61
N LEU A 107 -28.28 -4.54 15.99
CA LEU A 107 -29.22 -4.08 17.04
C LEU A 107 -30.67 -4.05 16.58
N ARG A 108 -30.94 -4.01 15.27
CA ARG A 108 -32.31 -4.04 14.74
C ARG A 108 -32.78 -5.44 14.35
N THR A 109 -31.90 -6.42 14.36
CA THR A 109 -32.20 -7.79 13.91
C THR A 109 -32.47 -8.73 15.09
N PHE A 110 -32.10 -8.33 16.28
CA PHE A 110 -32.34 -8.99 17.56
C PHE A 110 -33.05 -8.05 18.52
#